data_2da916dac5ca53c998b371e89839ff5b
#
_entry.id   2da916dac5ca53c998b371e89839ff5b
#
_cell.length_a   1.000
_cell.length_b   1.000
_cell.length_c   1.000
_cell.angle_alpha   90.00
_cell.angle_beta   90.00
_cell.angle_gamma   90.00
#
_symmetry.space_group_name_H-M   'P 1'
#
loop_
_entity.id
_entity.type
_entity.pdbx_description
1 polymer ?
#
loop_
_entity_poly.entity_id
_entity_poly.type
_entity_poly.pdbx_seq_one_letter_code
_entity_poly.pdbx_strand_id
1 'polypeptide(L)'
;ESDSRQPDIEDNDWINYRNSDTNNGVISSETPSNVDETVQKWAVKMGGDWNAAVTPPLVLGGYLYAASGKFIYKMDRNTGEIVAVSEELAGSMVFALNPLTYAEGMLFAQVGGGQIQAVSATTLKSLWISETVGGQTLSPITYRDGYIYTGTWNSETTAGIYFALSVTDEDPSRGDEIKHCTWKYSHKGGFYWAGAYASGDYLVFGSDDGSDMGNYTNTSILYSVSTKTGQLLDKGTTWCAP
;
A
#
# COMPACT_ATOMS: atom_id res chain seq x y z
N GLU A 1 25.44 16.75 1.01
CA GLU A 1 24.11 17.34 1.19
C GLU A 1 23.10 16.37 0.57
N SER A 2 22.25 15.76 1.37
CA SER A 2 21.20 14.90 0.86
C SER A 2 20.22 15.77 0.07
N ASP A 3 19.95 15.41 -1.18
CA ASP A 3 18.94 16.09 -2.00
C ASP A 3 17.57 15.92 -1.35
N SER A 4 17.08 16.95 -0.67
CA SER A 4 15.82 16.97 0.06
C SER A 4 14.60 17.26 -0.83
N ARG A 5 14.76 17.21 -2.16
CA ARG A 5 13.66 17.42 -3.08
C ARG A 5 12.77 16.19 -3.16
N GLN A 6 11.46 16.41 -3.16
CA GLN A 6 10.50 15.36 -3.49
C GLN A 6 10.79 14.80 -4.88
N PRO A 7 10.49 13.50 -5.13
CA PRO A 7 10.54 12.96 -6.50
C PRO A 7 9.74 13.84 -7.46
N ASP A 8 10.30 14.10 -8.62
CA ASP A 8 9.64 14.84 -9.70
C ASP A 8 8.62 13.90 -10.37
N ILE A 9 7.35 14.04 -9.97
CA ILE A 9 6.27 13.16 -10.43
C ILE A 9 5.82 13.61 -11.82
N GLU A 10 5.81 12.67 -12.76
CA GLU A 10 5.36 12.85 -14.13
C GLU A 10 3.93 12.33 -14.34
N ASP A 11 3.21 12.83 -15.34
CA ASP A 11 1.81 12.46 -15.64
C ASP A 11 1.62 10.94 -15.90
N ASN A 12 2.67 10.25 -16.34
CA ASN A 12 2.66 8.81 -16.65
C ASN A 12 3.30 7.94 -15.55
N ASP A 13 3.52 8.50 -14.39
CA ASP A 13 4.04 7.74 -13.25
C ASP A 13 2.97 6.82 -12.66
N TRP A 14 3.42 5.80 -11.94
CA TRP A 14 2.55 4.82 -11.28
C TRP A 14 2.80 4.86 -9.78
N ILE A 15 1.98 5.63 -9.05
CA ILE A 15 2.27 6.08 -7.68
C ILE A 15 1.69 5.20 -6.57
N ASN A 16 0.76 4.28 -6.89
CA ASN A 16 0.15 3.39 -5.92
C ASN A 16 -0.54 2.19 -6.61
N TYR A 17 -1.27 1.41 -5.85
CA TYR A 17 -2.12 0.35 -6.39
C TYR A 17 -3.15 0.94 -7.36
N ARG A 18 -3.14 0.47 -8.62
CA ARG A 18 -3.99 0.98 -9.72
C ARG A 18 -3.91 2.50 -9.93
N ASN A 19 -2.79 3.08 -9.59
CA ASN A 19 -2.36 4.44 -9.94
C ASN A 19 -3.24 5.63 -9.51
N SER A 20 -4.24 5.43 -8.66
CA SER A 20 -5.07 6.55 -8.18
C SER A 20 -5.79 6.21 -6.88
N ASP A 21 -6.29 7.22 -6.19
CA ASP A 21 -7.14 7.08 -5.01
C ASP A 21 -8.52 6.50 -5.34
N THR A 22 -8.90 6.50 -6.61
CA THR A 22 -10.08 5.79 -7.14
C THR A 22 -9.77 4.39 -7.66
N ASN A 23 -8.53 3.96 -7.63
CA ASN A 23 -8.07 2.64 -8.08
C ASN A 23 -8.50 2.27 -9.52
N ASN A 24 -8.51 3.23 -10.44
CA ASN A 24 -9.00 3.01 -11.80
C ASN A 24 -7.98 2.41 -12.79
N GLY A 25 -6.68 2.48 -12.47
CA GLY A 25 -5.61 1.87 -13.25
C GLY A 25 -5.40 2.46 -14.65
N VAL A 26 -5.78 3.71 -14.86
CA VAL A 26 -5.70 4.37 -16.18
C VAL A 26 -4.60 5.41 -16.20
N ILE A 27 -3.73 5.32 -17.19
CA ILE A 27 -2.73 6.35 -17.53
C ILE A 27 -2.75 6.64 -19.02
N SER A 28 -2.26 7.80 -19.44
CA SER A 28 -2.17 8.22 -20.82
C SER A 28 -0.78 7.94 -21.41
N SER A 29 -0.30 6.70 -21.34
CA SER A 29 0.96 6.32 -21.97
C SER A 29 0.75 5.42 -23.18
N GLU A 30 1.62 5.55 -24.16
CA GLU A 30 1.65 4.65 -25.30
C GLU A 30 2.07 3.24 -24.84
N THR A 31 1.35 2.24 -25.33
CA THR A 31 1.72 0.84 -25.16
C THR A 31 2.42 0.33 -26.39
N PRO A 32 3.34 -0.66 -26.30
CA PRO A 32 3.93 -1.28 -27.48
C PRO A 32 2.86 -1.76 -28.46
N SER A 33 2.95 -1.33 -29.72
CA SER A 33 2.00 -1.69 -30.78
C SER A 33 2.37 -3.02 -31.45
N ASN A 34 3.62 -3.46 -31.30
CA ASN A 34 4.15 -4.66 -31.93
C ASN A 34 5.01 -5.44 -30.93
N VAL A 35 4.63 -6.68 -30.63
CA VAL A 35 5.36 -7.55 -29.70
C VAL A 35 6.76 -7.91 -30.22
N ASP A 36 6.95 -7.98 -31.54
CA ASP A 36 8.22 -8.33 -32.15
C ASP A 36 9.31 -7.23 -31.98
N GLU A 37 8.86 -6.01 -31.68
CA GLU A 37 9.74 -4.87 -31.39
C GLU A 37 10.02 -4.71 -29.88
N THR A 38 9.37 -5.53 -29.05
CA THR A 38 9.53 -5.47 -27.59
C THR A 38 10.79 -6.24 -27.20
N VAL A 39 11.71 -5.56 -26.52
CA VAL A 39 12.96 -6.16 -26.03
C VAL A 39 13.10 -5.96 -24.53
N GLN A 40 13.73 -6.92 -23.82
CA GLN A 40 14.12 -6.74 -22.44
C GLN A 40 15.21 -5.66 -22.37
N LYS A 41 14.91 -4.56 -21.67
CA LYS A 41 15.86 -3.46 -21.52
C LYS A 41 16.92 -3.76 -20.46
N TRP A 42 16.50 -4.32 -19.35
CA TRP A 42 17.35 -4.76 -18.24
C TRP A 42 16.62 -5.79 -17.36
N ALA A 43 17.36 -6.42 -16.47
CA ALA A 43 16.81 -7.30 -15.43
C ALA A 43 17.65 -7.18 -14.16
N VAL A 44 16.99 -7.11 -13.00
CA VAL A 44 17.62 -7.01 -11.69
C VAL A 44 17.11 -8.14 -10.81
N LYS A 45 18.03 -8.86 -10.19
CA LYS A 45 17.68 -9.87 -9.19
C LYS A 45 17.55 -9.20 -7.81
N MET A 46 16.35 -9.25 -7.25
CA MET A 46 16.08 -8.88 -5.87
C MET A 46 15.40 -10.06 -5.18
N GLY A 47 15.68 -10.27 -3.89
CA GLY A 47 15.09 -11.40 -3.18
C GLY A 47 15.44 -12.77 -3.75
N GLY A 48 14.77 -13.79 -3.32
CA GLY A 48 15.05 -15.14 -3.82
C GLY A 48 14.21 -16.25 -3.22
N ASP A 49 13.41 -16.01 -2.22
CA ASP A 49 12.49 -16.94 -1.62
C ASP A 49 11.14 -16.29 -1.29
N TRP A 50 10.26 -17.05 -0.67
CA TRP A 50 8.94 -16.58 -0.28
C TRP A 50 8.97 -15.36 0.66
N ASN A 51 9.95 -15.29 1.57
CA ASN A 51 10.08 -14.18 2.53
C ASN A 51 10.73 -12.94 1.92
N ALA A 52 11.26 -13.05 0.73
CA ALA A 52 11.93 -11.98 -0.01
C ALA A 52 11.33 -11.77 -1.41
N ALA A 53 10.04 -12.12 -1.57
CA ALA A 53 9.31 -11.80 -2.79
C ALA A 53 9.31 -10.28 -3.02
N VAL A 54 9.36 -9.88 -4.29
CA VAL A 54 9.45 -8.48 -4.68
C VAL A 54 8.04 -7.93 -4.88
N THR A 55 7.75 -6.77 -4.29
CA THR A 55 6.46 -6.09 -4.53
C THR A 55 6.35 -5.60 -5.98
N PRO A 56 5.12 -5.41 -6.50
CA PRO A 56 4.95 -4.64 -7.72
C PRO A 56 5.64 -3.27 -7.60
N PRO A 57 6.33 -2.78 -8.65
CA PRO A 57 7.08 -1.53 -8.56
C PRO A 57 6.15 -0.30 -8.63
N LEU A 58 6.58 0.79 -7.98
CA LEU A 58 6.12 2.15 -8.29
C LEU A 58 7.05 2.78 -9.32
N VAL A 59 6.51 3.70 -10.09
CA VAL A 59 7.26 4.58 -11.01
C VAL A 59 7.10 6.01 -10.52
N LEU A 60 8.20 6.64 -10.12
CA LEU A 60 8.23 8.03 -9.65
C LEU A 60 9.36 8.76 -10.39
N GLY A 61 8.99 9.50 -11.44
CA GLY A 61 9.93 10.19 -12.30
C GLY A 61 10.94 9.23 -12.95
N GLY A 62 12.21 9.52 -12.81
CA GLY A 62 13.30 8.70 -13.36
C GLY A 62 13.56 7.38 -12.62
N TYR A 63 12.77 7.01 -11.61
CA TYR A 63 13.09 5.90 -10.71
C TYR A 63 11.95 4.90 -10.56
N LEU A 64 12.33 3.65 -10.26
CA LEU A 64 11.45 2.58 -9.79
C LEU A 64 11.70 2.33 -8.31
N TYR A 65 10.63 2.10 -7.57
CA TYR A 65 10.69 1.72 -6.17
C TYR A 65 9.97 0.38 -5.96
N ALA A 66 10.65 -0.56 -5.35
CA ALA A 66 10.09 -1.84 -4.96
C ALA A 66 10.62 -2.27 -3.60
N ALA A 67 9.85 -3.06 -2.87
CA ALA A 67 10.32 -3.65 -1.63
C ALA A 67 10.55 -5.16 -1.79
N SER A 68 11.49 -5.69 -1.03
CA SER A 68 11.74 -7.13 -0.91
C SER A 68 12.30 -7.43 0.48
N GLY A 69 11.72 -8.43 1.14
CA GLY A 69 12.06 -8.75 2.52
C GLY A 69 11.80 -7.55 3.44
N LYS A 70 12.86 -6.98 4.00
CA LYS A 70 12.81 -5.82 4.91
C LYS A 70 13.41 -4.55 4.31
N PHE A 71 13.55 -4.46 3.01
CA PHE A 71 14.21 -3.33 2.37
C PHE A 71 13.40 -2.77 1.22
N ILE A 72 13.49 -1.44 1.04
CA ILE A 72 13.00 -0.73 -0.14
C ILE A 72 14.20 -0.41 -1.02
N TYR A 73 14.06 -0.68 -2.30
CA TYR A 73 15.07 -0.45 -3.33
C TYR A 73 14.60 0.68 -4.24
N LYS A 74 15.49 1.64 -4.48
CA LYS A 74 15.34 2.68 -5.51
C LYS A 74 16.25 2.35 -6.67
N MET A 75 15.70 2.26 -7.87
CA MET A 75 16.41 1.86 -9.08
C MET A 75 16.25 2.91 -10.16
N ASP A 76 17.30 3.14 -10.95
CA ASP A 76 17.18 3.94 -12.17
C ASP A 76 16.27 3.22 -13.17
N ARG A 77 15.24 3.91 -13.65
CA ARG A 77 14.21 3.37 -14.55
C ARG A 77 14.77 2.92 -15.89
N ASN A 78 15.87 3.54 -16.35
CA ASN A 78 16.46 3.28 -17.66
C ASN A 78 17.48 2.15 -17.67
N THR A 79 18.23 2.00 -16.57
CA THR A 79 19.35 1.05 -16.50
C THR A 79 19.07 -0.14 -15.58
N GLY A 80 18.11 -0.01 -14.65
CA GLY A 80 17.87 -0.99 -13.60
C GLY A 80 18.90 -0.95 -12.47
N GLU A 81 19.84 0.00 -12.48
CA GLU A 81 20.85 0.14 -11.43
C GLU A 81 20.17 0.47 -10.09
N ILE A 82 20.51 -0.26 -9.03
CA ILE A 82 20.06 0.05 -7.67
C ILE A 82 20.88 1.24 -7.18
N VAL A 83 20.25 2.40 -7.11
CA VAL A 83 20.90 3.66 -6.73
C VAL A 83 20.81 3.96 -5.24
N ALA A 84 19.85 3.35 -4.53
CA ALA A 84 19.72 3.43 -3.08
C ALA A 84 18.94 2.24 -2.52
N VAL A 85 19.22 1.92 -1.25
CA VAL A 85 18.48 0.92 -0.46
C VAL A 85 18.13 1.55 0.88
N SER A 86 16.92 1.29 1.38
CA SER A 86 16.50 1.79 2.68
C SER A 86 17.29 1.18 3.83
N GLU A 87 17.18 1.76 5.01
CA GLU A 87 17.44 1.06 6.26
C GLU A 87 16.49 -0.14 6.41
N GLU A 88 16.81 -1.06 7.32
CA GLU A 88 15.97 -2.22 7.59
C GLU A 88 14.61 -1.76 8.13
N LEU A 89 13.52 -2.18 7.47
CA LEU A 89 12.15 -1.92 7.92
C LEU A 89 11.85 -2.66 9.23
N ALA A 90 10.90 -2.17 9.98
CA ALA A 90 10.45 -2.75 11.25
C ALA A 90 9.94 -4.20 11.12
N GLY A 91 9.49 -4.60 9.95
CA GLY A 91 9.07 -5.96 9.64
C GLY A 91 9.22 -6.28 8.16
N SER A 92 9.15 -7.55 7.82
CA SER A 92 9.14 -7.99 6.42
C SER A 92 7.84 -7.58 5.74
N MET A 93 7.91 -7.29 4.44
CA MET A 93 6.73 -7.17 3.58
C MET A 93 5.98 -8.50 3.58
N VAL A 94 4.70 -8.46 3.93
CA VAL A 94 3.87 -9.67 3.99
C VAL A 94 3.41 -10.04 2.60
N PHE A 95 3.82 -11.20 2.11
CA PHE A 95 3.51 -11.75 0.79
C PHE A 95 3.86 -10.88 -0.42
N ALA A 96 4.32 -9.64 -0.24
CA ALA A 96 4.69 -8.70 -1.32
C ALA A 96 3.64 -8.56 -2.44
N LEU A 97 2.36 -8.68 -2.11
CA LEU A 97 1.27 -8.69 -3.08
C LEU A 97 0.92 -7.29 -3.58
N ASN A 98 1.05 -6.30 -2.70
CA ASN A 98 0.72 -4.92 -3.01
C ASN A 98 1.99 -4.10 -3.26
N PRO A 99 1.95 -3.10 -4.17
CA PRO A 99 3.02 -2.13 -4.27
C PRO A 99 3.13 -1.31 -2.98
N LEU A 100 4.24 -0.61 -2.83
CA LEU A 100 4.29 0.55 -1.96
C LEU A 100 3.22 1.56 -2.42
N THR A 101 2.86 2.51 -1.56
CA THR A 101 2.03 3.65 -1.94
C THR A 101 2.84 4.91 -1.74
N TYR A 102 2.82 5.82 -2.72
CA TYR A 102 3.45 7.12 -2.62
C TYR A 102 2.41 8.21 -2.38
N ALA A 103 2.66 9.07 -1.40
CA ALA A 103 1.97 10.34 -1.24
C ALA A 103 2.82 11.31 -0.42
N GLU A 104 2.71 12.59 -0.69
CA GLU A 104 3.34 13.69 0.06
C GLU A 104 4.85 13.50 0.35
N GLY A 105 5.59 12.96 -0.61
CA GLY A 105 7.03 12.71 -0.45
C GLY A 105 7.38 11.45 0.36
N MET A 106 6.39 10.64 0.73
CA MET A 106 6.55 9.43 1.53
C MET A 106 6.20 8.17 0.73
N LEU A 107 6.86 7.08 1.08
CA LEU A 107 6.52 5.72 0.66
C LEU A 107 5.93 4.98 1.87
N PHE A 108 4.77 4.38 1.70
CA PHE A 108 4.12 3.58 2.74
C PHE A 108 4.31 2.11 2.43
N ALA A 109 4.92 1.40 3.37
CA ALA A 109 5.21 -0.04 3.29
C ALA A 109 4.31 -0.81 4.25
N GLN A 110 3.67 -1.87 3.75
CA GLN A 110 2.91 -2.82 4.56
C GLN A 110 3.87 -3.85 5.17
N VAL A 111 4.10 -3.76 6.48
CA VAL A 111 5.00 -4.67 7.20
C VAL A 111 4.23 -5.59 8.14
N GLY A 112 4.90 -6.62 8.66
CA GLY A 112 4.29 -7.63 9.52
C GLY A 112 3.61 -7.06 10.75
N GLY A 113 2.67 -7.82 11.34
CA GLY A 113 1.95 -7.40 12.54
C GLY A 113 0.78 -6.44 12.31
N GLY A 114 0.39 -6.24 11.07
CA GLY A 114 -0.66 -5.26 10.73
C GLY A 114 -0.18 -3.81 10.85
N GLN A 115 1.10 -3.56 10.58
CA GLN A 115 1.70 -2.24 10.67
C GLN A 115 1.97 -1.65 9.29
N ILE A 116 1.99 -0.33 9.25
CA ILE A 116 2.50 0.47 8.12
C ILE A 116 3.73 1.22 8.59
N GLN A 117 4.76 1.24 7.76
CA GLN A 117 5.92 2.10 7.96
C GLN A 117 6.00 3.14 6.85
N ALA A 118 6.13 4.41 7.23
CA ALA A 118 6.40 5.49 6.30
C ALA A 118 7.91 5.71 6.18
N VAL A 119 8.33 5.88 4.94
CA VAL A 119 9.74 6.09 4.58
C VAL A 119 9.81 7.30 3.64
N SER A 120 10.79 8.16 3.80
CA SER A 120 11.03 9.25 2.85
C SER A 120 11.32 8.71 1.45
N ALA A 121 10.58 9.14 0.44
CA ALA A 121 10.82 8.73 -0.94
C ALA A 121 12.16 9.24 -1.50
N THR A 122 12.72 10.29 -0.92
CA THR A 122 14.01 10.87 -1.32
C THR A 122 15.18 10.17 -0.64
N THR A 123 15.16 10.09 0.70
CA THR A 123 16.31 9.60 1.49
C THR A 123 16.23 8.12 1.86
N LEU A 124 15.06 7.49 1.69
CA LEU A 124 14.71 6.14 2.12
C LEU A 124 14.86 5.90 3.62
N LYS A 125 14.91 6.96 4.43
CA LYS A 125 14.92 6.88 5.89
C LYS A 125 13.52 6.72 6.44
N SER A 126 13.37 5.97 7.53
CA SER A 126 12.10 5.85 8.26
C SER A 126 11.65 7.20 8.79
N LEU A 127 10.36 7.47 8.72
CA LEU A 127 9.73 8.67 9.24
C LEU A 127 8.88 8.32 10.48
N TRP A 128 8.04 7.31 10.37
CA TRP A 128 7.23 6.81 11.45
C TRP A 128 6.78 5.36 11.20
N ILE A 129 6.31 4.69 12.24
CA ILE A 129 5.77 3.33 12.20
C ILE A 129 4.39 3.34 12.86
N SER A 130 3.38 2.73 12.25
CA SER A 130 2.06 2.66 12.89
C SER A 130 2.05 1.75 14.12
N GLU A 131 1.06 1.95 14.98
CA GLU A 131 0.73 0.96 16.00
C GLU A 131 0.46 -0.42 15.37
N THR A 132 0.67 -1.48 16.13
CA THR A 132 0.33 -2.85 15.72
C THR A 132 -1.19 -3.05 15.86
N VAL A 133 -1.88 -3.34 14.76
CA VAL A 133 -3.31 -3.70 14.80
C VAL A 133 -3.56 -5.20 14.72
N GLY A 134 -2.53 -5.98 14.47
CA GLY A 134 -2.56 -7.44 14.33
C GLY A 134 -2.94 -7.89 12.92
N GLY A 135 -2.61 -9.16 12.62
CA GLY A 135 -2.86 -9.75 11.31
C GLY A 135 -1.85 -9.33 10.24
N GLN A 136 -2.27 -9.51 9.01
CA GLN A 136 -1.48 -9.21 7.81
C GLN A 136 -2.17 -8.09 7.04
N THR A 137 -1.43 -7.07 6.66
CA THR A 137 -1.91 -5.97 5.82
C THR A 137 -1.98 -6.44 4.37
N LEU A 138 -3.10 -7.00 3.95
CA LEU A 138 -3.31 -7.52 2.59
C LEU A 138 -4.14 -6.60 1.70
N SER A 139 -4.92 -5.69 2.28
CA SER A 139 -5.65 -4.68 1.51
C SER A 139 -4.69 -3.62 0.99
N PRO A 140 -4.68 -3.30 -0.32
CA PRO A 140 -3.85 -2.23 -0.83
C PRO A 140 -4.08 -0.91 -0.11
N ILE A 141 -3.02 -0.14 0.11
CA ILE A 141 -3.12 1.18 0.72
C ILE A 141 -3.75 2.15 -0.27
N THR A 142 -4.80 2.84 0.14
CA THR A 142 -5.39 3.98 -0.58
C THR A 142 -5.06 5.27 0.16
N TYR A 143 -4.60 6.29 -0.56
CA TYR A 143 -4.34 7.62 0.00
C TYR A 143 -5.44 8.61 -0.39
N ARG A 144 -5.82 9.49 0.54
CA ARG A 144 -6.69 10.63 0.27
C ARG A 144 -6.51 11.74 1.30
N ASP A 145 -6.23 12.97 0.83
CA ASP A 145 -6.26 14.22 1.62
C ASP A 145 -5.55 14.12 2.98
N GLY A 146 -4.29 13.67 3.00
CA GLY A 146 -3.47 13.56 4.21
C GLY A 146 -3.72 12.30 5.05
N TYR A 147 -4.46 11.32 4.53
CA TYR A 147 -4.72 10.04 5.20
C TYR A 147 -4.46 8.85 4.28
N ILE A 148 -4.00 7.75 4.88
CA ILE A 148 -3.95 6.44 4.24
C ILE A 148 -4.92 5.48 4.91
N TYR A 149 -5.45 4.55 4.11
CA TYR A 149 -6.45 3.56 4.50
C TYR A 149 -6.01 2.19 4.03
N THR A 150 -6.10 1.20 4.91
CA THR A 150 -5.80 -0.19 4.59
C THR A 150 -6.50 -1.14 5.56
N GLY A 151 -6.47 -2.42 5.25
CA GLY A 151 -7.11 -3.44 6.07
C GLY A 151 -6.21 -4.65 6.30
N THR A 152 -6.50 -5.37 7.38
CA THR A 152 -5.80 -6.59 7.75
C THR A 152 -6.68 -7.82 7.67
N TRP A 153 -6.05 -8.95 7.48
CA TRP A 153 -6.61 -10.28 7.55
C TRP A 153 -5.81 -11.13 8.54
N ASN A 154 -6.47 -11.92 9.36
CA ASN A 154 -5.84 -12.87 10.28
C ASN A 154 -6.08 -14.33 9.86
N SER A 155 -7.34 -14.64 9.62
CA SER A 155 -7.82 -15.92 9.10
C SER A 155 -9.26 -15.73 8.61
N GLU A 156 -9.82 -16.73 7.95
CA GLU A 156 -11.18 -16.70 7.42
C GLU A 156 -12.25 -16.40 8.48
N THR A 157 -12.02 -16.81 9.72
CA THR A 157 -12.99 -16.70 10.80
C THR A 157 -12.61 -15.72 11.92
N THR A 158 -11.41 -15.16 11.86
CA THR A 158 -10.89 -14.22 12.85
C THR A 158 -11.09 -12.79 12.35
N ALA A 159 -11.45 -11.89 13.26
CA ALA A 159 -11.62 -10.49 12.88
C ALA A 159 -10.30 -9.84 12.40
N GLY A 160 -10.39 -9.14 11.29
CA GLY A 160 -9.39 -8.18 10.82
C GLY A 160 -9.84 -6.76 11.13
N ILE A 161 -8.95 -5.81 10.87
CA ILE A 161 -9.16 -4.39 11.15
C ILE A 161 -8.96 -3.60 9.86
N TYR A 162 -9.92 -2.76 9.48
CA TYR A 162 -9.74 -1.68 8.50
C TYR A 162 -9.49 -0.38 9.25
N PHE A 163 -8.48 0.39 8.85
CA PHE A 163 -8.05 1.53 9.64
C PHE A 163 -7.52 2.68 8.79
N ALA A 164 -7.50 3.86 9.39
CA ALA A 164 -6.92 5.06 8.82
C ALA A 164 -5.75 5.56 9.66
N LEU A 165 -4.75 6.13 8.99
CA LEU A 165 -3.61 6.81 9.59
C LEU A 165 -3.46 8.19 8.94
N SER A 166 -3.22 9.22 9.76
CA SER A 166 -2.69 10.50 9.23
C SER A 166 -1.29 10.27 8.68
N VAL A 167 -0.96 10.88 7.54
CA VAL A 167 0.38 10.80 6.97
C VAL A 167 1.35 11.82 7.56
N THR A 168 0.87 12.76 8.39
CA THR A 168 1.72 13.79 9.02
C THR A 168 2.84 13.15 9.82
N ASP A 169 4.08 13.60 9.61
CA ASP A 169 5.23 13.29 10.45
C ASP A 169 5.25 14.33 11.59
N GLU A 170 4.85 13.91 12.80
CA GLU A 170 4.71 14.83 13.94
C GLU A 170 6.03 15.08 14.66
N ASP A 171 6.98 14.14 14.54
CA ASP A 171 8.33 14.29 15.11
C ASP A 171 9.41 13.93 14.07
N PRO A 172 9.74 14.84 13.14
CA PRO A 172 10.74 14.59 12.10
C PRO A 172 12.16 14.28 12.61
N SER A 173 12.38 14.40 13.90
CA SER A 173 13.65 14.01 14.54
C SER A 173 13.74 12.51 14.84
N ARG A 174 12.63 11.76 14.72
CA ARG A 174 12.52 10.35 15.09
C ARG A 174 11.93 9.51 13.95
N GLY A 175 12.71 8.59 13.43
CA GLY A 175 12.21 7.62 12.44
C GLY A 175 11.45 6.41 13.03
N ASP A 176 11.31 6.34 14.35
CA ASP A 176 10.62 5.29 15.10
C ASP A 176 9.37 5.79 15.86
N GLU A 177 8.89 6.98 15.52
CA GLU A 177 7.64 7.52 16.04
C GLU A 177 6.49 6.53 15.82
N ILE A 178 5.67 6.31 16.85
CA ILE A 178 4.50 5.42 16.73
C ILE A 178 3.26 6.22 16.34
N LYS A 179 2.78 5.97 15.12
CA LYS A 179 1.56 6.57 14.59
C LYS A 179 0.33 5.79 15.03
N HIS A 180 -0.60 6.46 15.69
CA HIS A 180 -1.88 5.86 16.09
C HIS A 180 -2.94 5.96 15.01
N CYS A 181 -3.80 4.93 14.94
CA CYS A 181 -4.92 4.95 14.00
C CYS A 181 -5.91 6.07 14.34
N THR A 182 -6.34 6.82 13.34
CA THR A 182 -7.37 7.84 13.48
C THR A 182 -8.74 7.21 13.77
N TRP A 183 -9.03 6.09 13.11
CA TRP A 183 -10.22 5.27 13.34
C TRP A 183 -9.99 3.83 12.88
N LYS A 184 -10.84 2.91 13.37
CA LYS A 184 -10.77 1.47 13.11
C LYS A 184 -12.16 0.88 12.91
N TYR A 185 -12.28 -0.06 11.98
CA TYR A 185 -13.43 -0.96 11.83
C TYR A 185 -12.96 -2.40 11.97
N SER A 186 -13.74 -3.22 12.69
CA SER A 186 -13.48 -4.65 12.83
C SER A 186 -14.55 -5.44 12.11
N HIS A 187 -14.14 -6.47 11.36
CA HIS A 187 -15.04 -7.42 10.72
C HIS A 187 -14.47 -8.83 10.78
N LYS A 188 -15.31 -9.83 11.08
CA LYS A 188 -14.94 -11.23 11.03
C LYS A 188 -14.51 -11.61 9.60
N GLY A 189 -13.41 -12.34 9.45
CA GLY A 189 -12.81 -12.62 8.14
C GLY A 189 -11.88 -11.53 7.62
N GLY A 190 -12.01 -10.30 8.13
CA GLY A 190 -11.09 -9.21 7.81
C GLY A 190 -11.29 -8.58 6.44
N PHE A 191 -10.19 -8.01 5.94
CA PHE A 191 -10.15 -7.20 4.73
C PHE A 191 -8.89 -7.52 3.93
N TYR A 192 -9.04 -7.95 2.66
CA TYR A 192 -7.89 -8.25 1.82
C TYR A 192 -8.20 -8.08 0.32
N TRP A 193 -7.17 -8.13 -0.51
CA TRP A 193 -7.16 -8.06 -1.98
C TRP A 193 -7.69 -6.79 -2.63
N ALA A 194 -8.75 -6.18 -2.12
CA ALA A 194 -9.35 -5.01 -2.71
C ALA A 194 -8.88 -3.73 -2.02
N GLY A 195 -8.41 -2.77 -2.80
CA GLY A 195 -8.19 -1.39 -2.32
C GLY A 195 -9.53 -0.69 -2.11
N ALA A 196 -9.52 0.38 -1.32
CA ALA A 196 -10.68 1.23 -1.16
C ALA A 196 -10.84 2.18 -2.35
N TYR A 197 -12.07 2.64 -2.55
CA TYR A 197 -12.38 3.76 -3.42
C TYR A 197 -12.57 5.01 -2.57
N ALA A 198 -11.76 6.03 -2.79
CA ALA A 198 -11.86 7.31 -2.09
C ALA A 198 -12.30 8.41 -3.06
N SER A 199 -13.34 9.16 -2.71
CA SER A 199 -13.82 10.29 -3.50
C SER A 199 -14.55 11.30 -2.64
N GLY A 200 -14.23 12.58 -2.80
CA GLY A 200 -14.75 13.63 -1.93
C GLY A 200 -14.44 13.30 -0.46
N ASP A 201 -15.46 13.35 0.38
CA ASP A 201 -15.34 13.10 1.82
C ASP A 201 -15.72 11.69 2.24
N TYR A 202 -15.83 10.75 1.31
CA TYR A 202 -16.19 9.37 1.59
C TYR A 202 -15.19 8.35 1.06
N LEU A 203 -15.10 7.24 1.77
CA LEU A 203 -14.32 6.06 1.45
C LEU A 203 -15.23 4.85 1.38
N VAL A 204 -15.07 4.03 0.35
CA VAL A 204 -15.80 2.76 0.21
C VAL A 204 -14.81 1.61 0.23
N PHE A 205 -15.05 0.62 1.10
CA PHE A 205 -14.24 -0.59 1.20
C PHE A 205 -15.12 -1.80 1.57
N GLY A 206 -14.68 -2.99 1.18
CA GLY A 206 -15.38 -4.25 1.41
C GLY A 206 -14.69 -5.15 2.41
N SER A 207 -15.47 -5.90 3.19
CA SER A 207 -14.98 -6.99 4.05
C SER A 207 -15.09 -8.33 3.36
N ASP A 208 -14.42 -9.34 3.92
CA ASP A 208 -14.73 -10.74 3.67
C ASP A 208 -16.05 -11.17 4.35
N ASP A 209 -16.55 -12.38 4.08
CA ASP A 209 -17.79 -12.88 4.67
C ASP A 209 -17.57 -13.57 6.04
N GLY A 210 -16.34 -13.81 6.44
CA GLY A 210 -15.97 -14.44 7.69
C GLY A 210 -16.34 -15.92 7.79
N SER A 211 -16.45 -16.60 6.67
CA SER A 211 -16.75 -18.03 6.57
C SER A 211 -15.52 -18.87 6.27
N ASP A 212 -15.54 -20.13 6.65
CA ASP A 212 -14.49 -21.07 6.25
C ASP A 212 -14.50 -21.32 4.74
N MET A 213 -13.34 -21.58 4.18
CA MET A 213 -13.16 -21.84 2.77
C MET A 213 -14.12 -22.95 2.28
N GLY A 214 -14.87 -22.66 1.25
CA GLY A 214 -15.87 -23.56 0.69
C GLY A 214 -17.27 -23.45 1.31
N ASN A 215 -17.44 -22.69 2.38
CA ASN A 215 -18.74 -22.43 3.03
C ASN A 215 -19.15 -20.96 2.95
N TYR A 216 -18.87 -20.33 1.81
CA TYR A 216 -19.13 -18.90 1.61
C TYR A 216 -20.60 -18.54 1.82
N THR A 217 -20.80 -17.42 2.50
CA THR A 217 -22.10 -16.82 2.79
C THR A 217 -22.19 -15.46 2.14
N ASN A 218 -23.38 -14.86 2.10
CA ASN A 218 -23.58 -13.51 1.58
C ASN A 218 -23.53 -12.48 2.71
N THR A 219 -22.53 -12.55 3.56
CA THR A 219 -22.42 -11.70 4.76
C THR A 219 -21.27 -10.70 4.70
N SER A 220 -20.58 -10.61 3.56
CA SER A 220 -19.61 -9.52 3.30
C SER A 220 -20.33 -8.19 3.35
N ILE A 221 -19.68 -7.20 3.92
CA ILE A 221 -20.21 -5.85 4.07
C ILE A 221 -19.40 -4.89 3.20
N LEU A 222 -20.11 -4.10 2.42
CA LEU A 222 -19.57 -2.91 1.78
C LEU A 222 -19.84 -1.73 2.71
N TYR A 223 -18.78 -1.09 3.17
CA TYR A 223 -18.85 0.08 4.06
C TYR A 223 -18.63 1.35 3.25
N SER A 224 -19.41 2.38 3.56
CA SER A 224 -19.15 3.77 3.17
C SER A 224 -18.95 4.59 4.43
N VAL A 225 -17.77 5.22 4.57
CA VAL A 225 -17.40 5.99 5.75
C VAL A 225 -16.84 7.35 5.38
N SER A 226 -16.90 8.30 6.31
CA SER A 226 -16.20 9.58 6.18
C SER A 226 -14.68 9.34 6.17
N THR A 227 -13.98 9.88 5.18
CA THR A 227 -12.52 9.80 5.09
C THR A 227 -11.83 10.35 6.33
N LYS A 228 -12.32 11.45 6.87
CA LYS A 228 -11.69 12.17 7.98
C LYS A 228 -11.98 11.57 9.35
N THR A 229 -13.23 11.17 9.59
CA THR A 229 -13.69 10.78 10.94
C THR A 229 -13.92 9.29 11.09
N GLY A 230 -14.01 8.55 9.97
CA GLY A 230 -14.44 7.16 9.97
C GLY A 230 -15.92 6.97 10.32
N GLN A 231 -16.71 8.04 10.44
CA GLN A 231 -18.15 7.92 10.69
C GLN A 231 -18.81 7.09 9.58
N LEU A 232 -19.56 6.09 9.98
CA LEU A 232 -20.35 5.28 9.05
C LEU A 232 -21.39 6.17 8.36
N LEU A 233 -21.37 6.20 7.04
CA LEU A 233 -22.35 6.91 6.20
C LEU A 233 -23.40 5.95 5.70
N ASP A 234 -22.98 4.77 5.22
CA ASP A 234 -23.86 3.72 4.74
C ASP A 234 -23.16 2.36 4.78
N LYS A 235 -23.92 1.28 4.74
CA LYS A 235 -23.41 -0.09 4.58
C LYS A 235 -24.41 -0.99 3.92
N GLY A 236 -23.93 -1.95 3.14
CA GLY A 236 -24.78 -2.96 2.50
C GLY A 236 -24.14 -4.33 2.52
N THR A 237 -24.96 -5.37 2.62
CA THR A 237 -24.51 -6.75 2.40
C THR A 237 -24.22 -6.95 0.91
N THR A 238 -23.12 -7.61 0.59
CA THR A 238 -22.73 -7.92 -0.79
C THR A 238 -22.33 -9.37 -0.92
N TRP A 239 -22.22 -9.84 -2.16
CA TRP A 239 -21.65 -11.15 -2.46
C TRP A 239 -20.16 -11.12 -2.15
N CYS A 240 -19.67 -12.09 -1.38
CA CYS A 240 -18.26 -12.39 -1.33
C CYS A 240 -17.87 -13.07 -2.65
N ALA A 241 -17.00 -12.45 -3.40
CA ALA A 241 -16.24 -13.14 -4.43
C ALA A 241 -14.89 -13.50 -3.79
N PRO A 242 -14.52 -14.77 -3.73
CA PRO A 242 -13.22 -15.19 -3.24
C PRO A 242 -12.07 -14.63 -4.10
#